data_8b5144a1932cbc40e7001c53b1f70714
#
_entry.id   8b5144a1932cbc40e7001c53b1f70714
#
_cell.length_a   1.000
_cell.length_b   1.000
_cell.length_c   1.000
_cell.angle_alpha   90.00
_cell.angle_beta   90.00
_cell.angle_gamma   90.00
#
_symmetry.space_group_name_H-M   'P 1'
#
loop_
_entity.id
_entity.type
_entity.pdbx_description
1 polymer ?
#
loop_
_entity_poly.entity_id
_entity_poly.type
_entity_poly.pdbx_seq_one_letter_code
_entity_poly.pdbx_strand_id
1 'polypeptide(L)'
;MYKELINYATKEYPFLIKHVDIRYIPHFHEEAEIVYVLDGELIITLGTNNRIVKKGDICIIPHRVIHNLYTENHSETFVMKLFPTADMNNIYLENNIFSTSDISCRKLLQYITDIMKEDEHKKSHYDLAVNINIQKIFLWILRETEYQTYDSRIRLKHIHENNFLDAVNTYLELHFLEDIGLYDIANHFSYTKSYFCRYFKSITGVTFGEYFTMFRLEKAIGCINSSPKENIISIAGKSGFANVRSFNDAFKKYYHCTPREYRKLAQNM
;
A
#
# COMPACT_ATOMS: atom_id res chain seq x y z
N MET A 1 -0.26 13.17 7.86
CA MET A 1 -0.10 12.89 6.41
C MET A 1 0.94 11.79 6.31
N TYR A 2 0.46 10.56 6.13
CA TYR A 2 1.32 9.39 5.93
C TYR A 2 1.98 9.57 4.57
N LYS A 3 3.11 10.26 4.54
CA LYS A 3 3.92 10.33 3.34
C LYS A 3 4.71 9.03 3.31
N GLU A 4 4.28 8.07 2.49
CA GLU A 4 5.27 7.20 1.89
C GLU A 4 6.43 8.10 1.47
N LEU A 5 7.65 7.76 1.86
CA LEU A 5 8.88 8.46 1.43
C LEU A 5 9.13 8.31 -0.09
N ILE A 6 8.07 8.33 -0.87
CA ILE A 6 8.02 7.87 -2.24
C ILE A 6 7.36 8.98 -3.03
N ASN A 7 7.99 9.36 -4.12
CA ASN A 7 7.47 10.31 -5.09
C ASN A 7 6.03 9.94 -5.45
N TYR A 8 5.11 10.88 -5.21
CA TYR A 8 3.72 10.71 -5.58
C TYR A 8 3.57 10.82 -7.10
N ALA A 9 2.65 10.03 -7.67
CA ALA A 9 2.14 10.33 -8.98
C ALA A 9 1.65 11.79 -8.98
N THR A 10 1.94 12.52 -10.03
CA THR A 10 1.27 13.80 -10.30
C THR A 10 0.12 13.53 -11.26
N LYS A 11 -0.82 14.48 -11.41
CA LYS A 11 -1.89 14.36 -12.41
C LYS A 11 -1.35 14.16 -13.83
N GLU A 12 -0.10 14.55 -14.06
CA GLU A 12 0.58 14.49 -15.34
C GLU A 12 1.53 13.30 -15.44
N TYR A 13 1.89 12.68 -14.29
CA TYR A 13 2.91 11.65 -14.21
C TYR A 13 2.53 10.48 -13.29
N PRO A 14 2.56 9.24 -13.78
CA PRO A 14 2.39 8.06 -12.95
C PRO A 14 3.60 7.88 -12.04
N PHE A 15 3.38 7.25 -10.91
CA PHE A 15 4.44 6.70 -10.10
C PHE A 15 4.66 5.23 -10.50
N LEU A 16 5.90 4.90 -10.88
CA LEU A 16 6.29 3.58 -11.34
C LEU A 16 7.44 3.07 -10.49
N ILE A 17 7.32 1.87 -9.93
CA ILE A 17 8.38 1.29 -9.11
C ILE A 17 8.38 -0.24 -9.16
N LYS A 18 9.59 -0.83 -9.17
CA LYS A 18 9.78 -2.25 -8.89
C LYS A 18 10.05 -2.44 -7.40
N HIS A 19 9.33 -3.37 -6.79
CA HIS A 19 9.52 -3.76 -5.39
C HIS A 19 9.91 -5.22 -5.29
N VAL A 20 10.80 -5.49 -4.33
CA VAL A 20 11.09 -6.84 -3.85
C VAL A 20 10.59 -6.94 -2.42
N ASP A 21 9.86 -8.03 -2.13
CA ASP A 21 9.34 -8.35 -0.80
C ASP A 21 8.54 -7.18 -0.15
N ILE A 22 7.59 -6.66 -0.94
CA ILE A 22 6.75 -5.53 -0.54
C ILE A 22 6.01 -5.78 0.76
N ARG A 23 5.95 -4.77 1.64
CA ARG A 23 5.19 -4.78 2.88
C ARG A 23 4.72 -3.38 3.23
N TYR A 24 3.44 -3.15 3.03
CA TYR A 24 2.79 -1.91 3.43
C TYR A 24 1.76 -2.17 4.52
N ILE A 25 1.60 -1.23 5.43
CA ILE A 25 0.48 -1.23 6.38
C ILE A 25 -0.82 -0.86 5.65
N PRO A 26 -1.99 -1.13 6.25
CA PRO A 26 -3.24 -0.64 5.70
C PRO A 26 -3.22 0.87 5.51
N HIS A 27 -3.45 1.31 4.27
CA HIS A 27 -3.43 2.71 3.84
C HIS A 27 -4.39 2.92 2.68
N PHE A 28 -4.56 4.16 2.29
CA PHE A 28 -5.24 4.55 1.04
C PHE A 28 -4.55 5.78 0.45
N HIS A 29 -4.81 6.02 -0.82
CA HIS A 29 -4.32 7.19 -1.56
C HIS A 29 -5.31 7.59 -2.66
N GLU A 30 -5.10 8.77 -3.24
CA GLU A 30 -5.97 9.34 -4.27
C GLU A 30 -5.82 8.65 -5.64
N GLU A 31 -4.73 7.94 -5.85
CA GLU A 31 -4.43 7.23 -7.08
C GLU A 31 -5.12 5.86 -7.12
N ALA A 32 -5.40 5.36 -8.31
CA ALA A 32 -5.59 3.94 -8.53
C ALA A 32 -4.22 3.26 -8.57
N GLU A 33 -4.13 2.04 -8.06
CA GLU A 33 -2.88 1.28 -8.05
C GLU A 33 -3.02 0.01 -8.87
N ILE A 34 -2.04 -0.25 -9.74
CA ILE A 34 -1.95 -1.48 -10.51
C ILE A 34 -0.68 -2.19 -10.07
N VAL A 35 -0.84 -3.43 -9.62
CA VAL A 35 0.25 -4.29 -9.15
C VAL A 35 0.37 -5.48 -10.09
N TYR A 36 1.49 -5.60 -10.77
CA TYR A 36 1.82 -6.77 -11.58
C TYR A 36 2.88 -7.61 -10.86
N VAL A 37 2.58 -8.89 -10.59
CA VAL A 37 3.50 -9.81 -9.91
C VAL A 37 4.43 -10.44 -10.94
N LEU A 38 5.69 -10.05 -10.90
CA LEU A 38 6.75 -10.53 -11.79
C LEU A 38 7.28 -11.89 -11.37
N ASP A 39 7.43 -12.10 -10.05
CA ASP A 39 7.83 -13.37 -9.46
C ASP A 39 7.29 -13.54 -8.04
N GLY A 40 7.16 -14.81 -7.59
CA GLY A 40 6.64 -15.15 -6.28
C GLY A 40 5.13 -14.91 -6.11
N GLU A 41 4.73 -14.51 -4.91
CA GLU A 41 3.33 -14.25 -4.56
C GLU A 41 3.18 -13.09 -3.58
N LEU A 42 2.06 -12.40 -3.68
CA LEU A 42 1.70 -11.24 -2.88
C LEU A 42 0.31 -11.44 -2.28
N ILE A 43 0.13 -11.04 -1.02
CA ILE A 43 -1.17 -10.95 -0.37
C ILE A 43 -1.61 -9.50 -0.43
N ILE A 44 -2.79 -9.29 -1.00
CA ILE A 44 -3.46 -7.98 -1.04
C ILE A 44 -4.72 -8.07 -0.19
N THR A 45 -4.86 -7.16 0.77
CA THR A 45 -6.05 -7.04 1.60
C THR A 45 -6.84 -5.81 1.16
N LEU A 46 -8.11 -6.00 0.84
CA LEU A 46 -9.07 -4.94 0.57
C LEU A 46 -10.14 -4.97 1.66
N GLY A 47 -10.09 -4.02 2.59
CA GLY A 47 -10.88 -4.09 3.81
C GLY A 47 -10.53 -5.36 4.63
N THR A 48 -11.46 -6.32 4.73
CA THR A 48 -11.24 -7.60 5.43
C THR A 48 -10.92 -8.78 4.50
N ASN A 49 -10.92 -8.56 3.18
CA ASN A 49 -10.76 -9.63 2.20
C ASN A 49 -9.30 -9.76 1.77
N ASN A 50 -8.69 -10.87 2.14
CA ASN A 50 -7.35 -11.22 1.66
C ASN A 50 -7.44 -11.94 0.31
N ARG A 51 -6.62 -11.53 -0.62
CA ARG A 51 -6.46 -12.13 -1.94
C ARG A 51 -4.99 -12.48 -2.17
N ILE A 52 -4.72 -13.70 -2.63
CA ILE A 52 -3.38 -14.09 -3.06
C ILE A 52 -3.26 -13.78 -4.55
N VAL A 53 -2.24 -13.01 -4.90
CA VAL A 53 -1.89 -12.61 -6.27
C VAL A 53 -0.56 -13.27 -6.59
N LYS A 54 -0.51 -14.08 -7.62
CA LYS A 54 0.65 -14.91 -7.96
C LYS A 54 1.39 -14.35 -9.16
N LYS A 55 2.58 -14.88 -9.40
CA LYS A 55 3.35 -14.60 -10.62
C LYS A 55 2.47 -14.66 -11.87
N GLY A 56 2.51 -13.59 -12.64
CA GLY A 56 1.70 -13.42 -13.85
C GLY A 56 0.32 -12.83 -13.61
N ASP A 57 -0.09 -12.57 -12.37
CA ASP A 57 -1.35 -11.90 -12.08
C ASP A 57 -1.16 -10.38 -11.99
N ILE A 58 -2.22 -9.67 -12.37
CA ILE A 58 -2.33 -8.21 -12.26
C ILE A 58 -3.46 -7.91 -11.30
N CYS A 59 -3.19 -7.12 -10.26
CA CYS A 59 -4.23 -6.60 -9.37
C CYS A 59 -4.45 -5.12 -9.64
N ILE A 60 -5.72 -4.71 -9.70
CA ILE A 60 -6.13 -3.31 -9.86
C ILE A 60 -6.85 -2.89 -8.59
N ILE A 61 -6.28 -1.93 -7.87
CA ILE A 61 -6.84 -1.35 -6.65
C ILE A 61 -7.41 0.01 -7.01
N PRO A 62 -8.73 0.20 -6.90
CA PRO A 62 -9.34 1.50 -7.18
C PRO A 62 -8.83 2.57 -6.20
N HIS A 63 -8.90 3.83 -6.62
CA HIS A 63 -8.53 4.98 -5.78
C HIS A 63 -9.33 5.01 -4.47
N ARG A 64 -8.72 5.54 -3.41
CA ARG A 64 -9.35 5.70 -2.08
C ARG A 64 -9.84 4.41 -1.41
N VAL A 65 -9.48 3.25 -1.92
CA VAL A 65 -9.78 1.96 -1.25
C VAL A 65 -8.70 1.70 -0.20
N ILE A 66 -9.11 1.46 1.05
CA ILE A 66 -8.17 1.05 2.10
C ILE A 66 -7.66 -0.35 1.78
N HIS A 67 -6.35 -0.46 1.64
CA HIS A 67 -5.68 -1.70 1.27
C HIS A 67 -4.32 -1.84 1.95
N ASN A 68 -3.80 -3.05 1.98
CA ASN A 68 -2.40 -3.32 2.27
C ASN A 68 -1.86 -4.42 1.34
N LEU A 69 -0.55 -4.40 1.17
CA LEU A 69 0.19 -5.34 0.35
C LEU A 69 1.34 -5.92 1.15
N TYR A 70 1.46 -7.23 1.17
CA TYR A 70 2.60 -7.88 1.82
C TYR A 70 2.86 -9.26 1.23
N THR A 71 4.11 -9.73 1.35
CA THR A 71 4.47 -11.11 1.05
C THR A 71 4.88 -11.84 2.32
N GLU A 72 4.59 -13.14 2.40
CA GLU A 72 5.08 -14.02 3.46
C GLU A 72 6.44 -14.62 3.12
N ASN A 73 6.68 -14.89 1.86
CA ASN A 73 7.91 -15.53 1.38
C ASN A 73 8.71 -14.58 0.50
N HIS A 74 8.38 -14.54 -0.78
CA HIS A 74 9.06 -13.73 -1.79
C HIS A 74 8.07 -13.15 -2.78
N SER A 75 8.32 -11.91 -3.20
CA SER A 75 7.63 -11.30 -4.33
C SER A 75 8.52 -10.29 -5.05
N GLU A 76 8.47 -10.33 -6.37
CA GLU A 76 8.90 -9.22 -7.22
C GLU A 76 7.68 -8.63 -7.89
N THR A 77 7.48 -7.34 -7.77
CA THR A 77 6.29 -6.66 -8.27
C THR A 77 6.66 -5.40 -9.03
N PHE A 78 5.85 -5.06 -10.02
CA PHE A 78 5.84 -3.75 -10.64
C PHE A 78 4.56 -3.03 -10.24
N VAL A 79 4.70 -1.91 -9.56
CA VAL A 79 3.61 -1.11 -9.02
C VAL A 79 3.50 0.18 -9.79
N MET A 80 2.28 0.52 -10.20
CA MET A 80 1.94 1.76 -10.88
C MET A 80 0.83 2.47 -10.10
N LYS A 81 1.07 3.71 -9.68
CA LYS A 81 0.06 4.59 -9.10
C LYS A 81 -0.36 5.62 -10.15
N LEU A 82 -1.63 5.67 -10.44
CA LEU A 82 -2.20 6.41 -11.56
C LEU A 82 -3.37 7.28 -11.07
N PHE A 83 -3.37 8.56 -11.40
CA PHE A 83 -4.57 9.37 -11.16
C PHE A 83 -5.71 8.91 -12.07
N PRO A 84 -6.85 8.52 -11.50
CA PRO A 84 -7.98 8.04 -12.30
C PRO A 84 -8.59 9.17 -13.12
N THR A 85 -9.09 8.84 -14.31
CA THR A 85 -9.92 9.75 -15.10
C THR A 85 -11.28 9.98 -14.43
N ALA A 86 -12.03 10.98 -14.89
CA ALA A 86 -13.37 11.27 -14.38
C ALA A 86 -14.29 10.02 -14.44
N ASP A 87 -14.17 9.22 -15.50
CA ASP A 87 -14.96 7.99 -15.67
C ASP A 87 -14.56 6.90 -14.68
N MET A 88 -13.28 6.87 -14.27
CA MET A 88 -12.76 5.89 -13.30
C MET A 88 -13.05 6.27 -11.85
N ASN A 89 -13.37 7.52 -11.55
CA ASN A 89 -13.54 8.02 -10.17
C ASN A 89 -14.73 7.43 -9.41
N ASN A 90 -15.65 6.77 -10.09
CA ASN A 90 -16.88 6.27 -9.50
C ASN A 90 -17.11 4.78 -9.77
N ILE A 91 -16.09 4.05 -10.21
CA ILE A 91 -16.25 2.62 -10.48
C ILE A 91 -15.71 1.76 -9.34
N TYR A 92 -16.40 0.66 -9.12
CA TYR A 92 -16.01 -0.42 -8.25
C TYR A 92 -15.87 -1.69 -9.11
N LEU A 93 -14.71 -2.34 -9.06
CA LEU A 93 -14.46 -3.58 -9.77
C LEU A 93 -14.97 -4.76 -8.97
N GLU A 94 -15.79 -5.61 -9.57
CA GLU A 94 -16.25 -6.85 -8.93
C GLU A 94 -15.10 -7.86 -8.78
N ASN A 95 -14.25 -7.93 -9.79
CA ASN A 95 -12.98 -8.66 -9.72
C ASN A 95 -11.80 -7.71 -9.89
N ASN A 96 -10.89 -7.75 -8.95
CA ASN A 96 -9.69 -6.90 -8.92
C ASN A 96 -8.43 -7.64 -9.41
N ILE A 97 -8.49 -8.95 -9.64
CA ILE A 97 -7.31 -9.77 -10.01
C ILE A 97 -7.55 -10.37 -11.38
N PHE A 98 -6.58 -10.18 -12.26
CA PHE A 98 -6.61 -10.60 -13.66
C PHE A 98 -5.38 -11.45 -13.96
N SER A 99 -5.58 -12.71 -14.39
CA SER A 99 -4.46 -13.57 -14.75
C SER A 99 -4.00 -13.32 -16.17
N THR A 100 -2.69 -13.14 -16.36
CA THR A 100 -2.10 -12.97 -17.69
C THR A 100 -2.12 -14.24 -18.54
N SER A 101 -2.47 -15.39 -17.94
CA SER A 101 -2.76 -16.61 -18.69
C SER A 101 -4.06 -16.52 -19.51
N ASP A 102 -4.98 -15.63 -19.14
CA ASP A 102 -6.22 -15.41 -19.83
C ASP A 102 -6.01 -14.59 -21.12
N ILE A 103 -6.61 -15.05 -22.20
CA ILE A 103 -6.49 -14.39 -23.51
C ILE A 103 -7.00 -12.95 -23.46
N SER A 104 -8.07 -12.69 -22.72
CA SER A 104 -8.64 -11.36 -22.52
C SER A 104 -7.65 -10.37 -21.89
N CYS A 105 -6.76 -10.85 -21.01
CA CYS A 105 -5.78 -10.03 -20.30
C CYS A 105 -4.49 -9.75 -21.10
N ARG A 106 -4.31 -10.35 -22.28
CA ARG A 106 -3.08 -10.15 -23.08
C ARG A 106 -2.83 -8.69 -23.45
N LYS A 107 -3.89 -7.95 -23.78
CA LYS A 107 -3.77 -6.52 -24.09
C LYS A 107 -3.37 -5.70 -22.87
N LEU A 108 -3.96 -6.01 -21.70
CA LEU A 108 -3.59 -5.36 -20.44
C LEU A 108 -2.11 -5.59 -20.12
N LEU A 109 -1.65 -6.84 -20.19
CA LEU A 109 -0.25 -7.19 -20.00
C LEU A 109 0.66 -6.45 -21.00
N GLN A 110 0.27 -6.37 -22.28
CA GLN A 110 1.04 -5.65 -23.29
C GLN A 110 1.21 -4.17 -22.92
N TYR A 111 0.15 -3.48 -22.49
CA TYR A 111 0.22 -2.07 -22.10
C TYR A 111 1.12 -1.86 -20.88
N ILE A 112 1.05 -2.75 -19.88
CA ILE A 112 1.91 -2.71 -18.71
C ILE A 112 3.38 -2.94 -19.08
N THR A 113 3.66 -3.95 -19.90
CA THR A 113 5.03 -4.25 -20.34
C THR A 113 5.62 -3.16 -21.24
N ASP A 114 4.81 -2.47 -22.02
CA ASP A 114 5.24 -1.31 -22.81
C ASP A 114 5.60 -0.13 -21.88
N ILE A 115 4.81 0.12 -20.83
CA ILE A 115 5.15 1.11 -19.79
C ILE A 115 6.48 0.75 -19.12
N MET A 116 6.68 -0.52 -18.74
CA MET A 116 7.93 -0.97 -18.11
C MET A 116 9.16 -0.72 -18.99
N LYS A 117 9.03 -0.98 -20.30
CA LYS A 117 10.11 -0.73 -21.27
C LYS A 117 10.39 0.76 -21.44
N GLU A 118 9.36 1.58 -21.49
CA GLU A 118 9.52 3.04 -21.57
C GLU A 118 10.19 3.60 -20.32
N ASP A 119 9.82 3.11 -19.13
CA ASP A 119 10.45 3.52 -17.86
C ASP A 119 11.91 3.09 -17.77
N GLU A 120 12.25 1.91 -18.29
CA GLU A 120 13.64 1.40 -18.32
C GLU A 120 14.53 2.19 -19.29
N HIS A 121 14.04 2.50 -20.49
CA HIS A 121 14.86 3.10 -21.53
C HIS A 121 14.80 4.62 -21.57
N LYS A 122 13.74 5.23 -21.07
CA LYS A 122 13.47 6.68 -21.02
C LYS A 122 13.84 7.44 -22.30
N LYS A 123 13.37 6.91 -23.45
CA LYS A 123 13.57 7.54 -24.76
C LYS A 123 12.89 8.91 -24.82
N SER A 124 13.24 9.70 -25.86
CA SER A 124 12.55 10.98 -26.07
C SER A 124 11.03 10.78 -26.14
N HIS A 125 10.28 11.67 -25.46
CA HIS A 125 8.81 11.60 -25.36
C HIS A 125 8.28 10.35 -24.63
N TYR A 126 9.10 9.72 -23.74
CA TYR A 126 8.68 8.55 -22.98
C TYR A 126 7.41 8.83 -22.16
N ASP A 127 7.25 10.03 -21.63
CA ASP A 127 6.09 10.49 -20.89
C ASP A 127 4.80 10.35 -21.68
N LEU A 128 4.85 10.77 -22.94
CA LEU A 128 3.72 10.64 -23.85
C LEU A 128 3.41 9.17 -24.12
N ALA A 129 4.43 8.34 -24.34
CA ALA A 129 4.27 6.91 -24.57
C ALA A 129 3.67 6.19 -23.36
N VAL A 130 4.14 6.52 -22.15
CA VAL A 130 3.59 6.01 -20.88
C VAL A 130 2.12 6.43 -20.74
N ASN A 131 1.82 7.72 -20.91
CA ASN A 131 0.44 8.23 -20.77
C ASN A 131 -0.52 7.59 -21.78
N ILE A 132 -0.11 7.37 -23.04
CA ILE A 132 -0.93 6.67 -24.03
C ILE A 132 -1.27 5.25 -23.53
N ASN A 133 -0.32 4.51 -22.99
CA ASN A 133 -0.57 3.15 -22.48
C ASN A 133 -1.45 3.17 -21.24
N ILE A 134 -1.31 4.16 -20.35
CA ILE A 134 -2.23 4.35 -19.21
C ILE A 134 -3.67 4.56 -19.69
N GLN A 135 -3.89 5.41 -20.70
CA GLN A 135 -5.24 5.62 -21.24
C GLN A 135 -5.81 4.34 -21.87
N LYS A 136 -4.97 3.51 -22.52
CA LYS A 136 -5.38 2.19 -23.02
C LYS A 136 -5.74 1.23 -21.87
N ILE A 137 -5.02 1.26 -20.74
CA ILE A 137 -5.35 0.47 -19.55
C ILE A 137 -6.71 0.90 -19.01
N PHE A 138 -6.97 2.19 -18.82
CA PHE A 138 -8.27 2.68 -18.36
C PHE A 138 -9.40 2.29 -19.32
N LEU A 139 -9.17 2.42 -20.61
CA LEU A 139 -10.15 2.00 -21.62
C LEU A 139 -10.41 0.48 -21.58
N TRP A 140 -9.36 -0.32 -21.35
CA TRP A 140 -9.48 -1.75 -21.18
C TRP A 140 -10.32 -2.09 -19.94
N ILE A 141 -10.07 -1.45 -18.80
CA ILE A 141 -10.86 -1.62 -17.59
C ILE A 141 -12.34 -1.35 -17.86
N LEU A 142 -12.66 -0.22 -18.50
CA LEU A 142 -14.03 0.20 -18.78
C LEU A 142 -14.77 -0.70 -19.81
N ARG A 143 -14.05 -1.44 -20.64
CA ARG A 143 -14.65 -2.27 -21.70
C ARG A 143 -14.65 -3.76 -21.43
N GLU A 144 -13.66 -4.24 -20.72
CA GLU A 144 -13.38 -5.68 -20.60
C GLU A 144 -13.61 -6.20 -19.17
N THR A 145 -13.94 -5.33 -18.19
CA THR A 145 -14.20 -5.77 -16.83
C THR A 145 -15.65 -5.50 -16.43
N GLU A 146 -16.14 -6.32 -15.49
CA GLU A 146 -17.40 -6.06 -14.83
C GLU A 146 -17.17 -5.06 -13.69
N TYR A 147 -17.86 -3.95 -13.74
CA TYR A 147 -17.80 -2.92 -12.70
C TYR A 147 -19.17 -2.38 -12.37
N GLN A 148 -19.30 -1.88 -11.17
CA GLN A 148 -20.47 -1.12 -10.72
C GLN A 148 -20.06 0.32 -10.47
N THR A 149 -20.99 1.25 -10.59
CA THR A 149 -20.76 2.63 -10.16
C THR A 149 -21.09 2.77 -8.69
N TYR A 150 -20.25 3.47 -7.93
CA TYR A 150 -20.55 3.81 -6.55
C TYR A 150 -21.84 4.62 -6.48
N ASP A 151 -22.83 4.11 -5.73
CA ASP A 151 -23.91 4.95 -5.28
C ASP A 151 -23.42 5.97 -4.23
N SER A 152 -24.24 6.98 -3.97
CA SER A 152 -23.88 8.04 -3.01
C SER A 152 -23.62 7.51 -1.59
N ARG A 153 -24.24 6.40 -1.17
CA ARG A 153 -24.09 5.80 0.16
C ARG A 153 -22.75 5.11 0.31
N ILE A 154 -22.36 4.31 -0.70
CA ILE A 154 -21.08 3.61 -0.72
C ILE A 154 -19.95 4.64 -0.75
N ARG A 155 -20.08 5.67 -1.58
CA ARG A 155 -19.10 6.77 -1.65
C ARG A 155 -18.94 7.50 -0.30
N LEU A 156 -20.03 7.85 0.36
CA LEU A 156 -20.00 8.50 1.68
C LEU A 156 -19.37 7.59 2.74
N LYS A 157 -19.65 6.28 2.69
CA LYS A 157 -19.03 5.31 3.58
C LYS A 157 -17.50 5.30 3.41
N HIS A 158 -16.99 5.19 2.19
CA HIS A 158 -15.53 5.21 1.94
C HIS A 158 -14.89 6.53 2.39
N ILE A 159 -15.53 7.67 2.14
CA ILE A 159 -15.04 8.96 2.62
C ILE A 159 -14.95 8.97 4.16
N HIS A 160 -15.95 8.43 4.85
CA HIS A 160 -15.96 8.36 6.30
C HIS A 160 -14.87 7.43 6.84
N GLU A 161 -14.70 6.27 6.23
CA GLU A 161 -13.65 5.29 6.59
C GLU A 161 -12.24 5.88 6.39
N ASN A 162 -12.00 6.56 5.28
CA ASN A 162 -10.74 7.22 4.98
C ASN A 162 -10.44 8.36 5.97
N ASN A 163 -11.42 9.23 6.22
CA ASN A 163 -11.27 10.32 7.20
C ASN A 163 -10.97 9.79 8.60
N PHE A 164 -11.60 8.68 8.98
CA PHE A 164 -11.32 8.04 10.26
C PHE A 164 -9.89 7.49 10.31
N LEU A 165 -9.42 6.80 9.27
CA LEU A 165 -8.04 6.29 9.23
C LEU A 165 -7.02 7.42 9.23
N ASP A 166 -7.26 8.50 8.50
CA ASP A 166 -6.42 9.69 8.52
C ASP A 166 -6.36 10.35 9.91
N ALA A 167 -7.49 10.41 10.61
CA ALA A 167 -7.53 10.94 11.96
C ALA A 167 -6.77 10.03 12.94
N VAL A 168 -6.86 8.71 12.78
CA VAL A 168 -6.05 7.74 13.56
C VAL A 168 -4.57 7.95 13.26
N ASN A 169 -4.18 8.07 12.00
CA ASN A 169 -2.78 8.31 11.63
C ASN A 169 -2.26 9.63 12.19
N THR A 170 -3.06 10.68 12.12
CA THR A 170 -2.72 11.99 12.72
C THR A 170 -2.49 11.88 14.22
N TYR A 171 -3.35 11.15 14.93
CA TYR A 171 -3.18 10.88 16.36
C TYR A 171 -1.89 10.11 16.64
N LEU A 172 -1.63 9.06 15.86
CA LEU A 172 -0.40 8.25 16.00
C LEU A 172 0.85 9.06 15.72
N GLU A 173 0.86 9.94 14.71
CA GLU A 173 2.01 10.83 14.42
C GLU A 173 2.39 11.70 15.62
N LEU A 174 1.42 12.14 16.39
CA LEU A 174 1.65 13.00 17.56
C LEU A 174 2.07 12.21 18.79
N HIS A 175 1.67 10.95 18.90
CA HIS A 175 1.74 10.19 20.16
C HIS A 175 2.49 8.86 20.05
N PHE A 176 3.09 8.48 18.90
CA PHE A 176 3.66 7.13 18.73
C PHE A 176 4.82 6.79 19.65
N LEU A 177 5.45 7.78 20.28
CA LEU A 177 6.48 7.59 21.30
C LEU A 177 5.90 7.23 22.68
N GLU A 178 4.61 7.45 22.87
CA GLU A 178 3.91 7.21 24.13
C GLU A 178 3.41 5.76 24.20
N ASP A 179 3.11 5.29 25.42
CA ASP A 179 2.48 3.99 25.63
C ASP A 179 0.96 4.09 25.46
N ILE A 180 0.51 4.14 24.22
CA ILE A 180 -0.91 4.28 23.87
C ILE A 180 -1.61 2.93 23.99
N GLY A 181 -2.60 2.86 24.88
CA GLY A 181 -3.50 1.73 24.98
C GLY A 181 -4.77 1.89 24.13
N LEU A 182 -5.50 0.78 23.97
CA LEU A 182 -6.80 0.77 23.29
C LEU A 182 -7.85 1.69 23.96
N TYR A 183 -7.71 1.94 25.26
CA TYR A 183 -8.60 2.85 25.98
C TYR A 183 -8.36 4.29 25.57
N ASP A 184 -7.09 4.69 25.46
CA ASP A 184 -6.69 6.07 25.17
C ASP A 184 -7.19 6.50 23.79
N ILE A 185 -6.92 5.68 22.76
CA ILE A 185 -7.36 5.98 21.41
C ILE A 185 -8.88 5.90 21.24
N ALA A 186 -9.54 4.90 21.84
CA ALA A 186 -10.99 4.79 21.77
C ALA A 186 -11.66 6.01 22.43
N ASN A 187 -11.16 6.46 23.56
CA ASN A 187 -11.66 7.64 24.27
C ASN A 187 -11.42 8.92 23.46
N HIS A 188 -10.25 9.06 22.81
CA HIS A 188 -9.96 10.19 21.91
C HIS A 188 -11.03 10.36 20.82
N PHE A 189 -11.50 9.24 20.24
CA PHE A 189 -12.56 9.23 19.23
C PHE A 189 -13.98 9.19 19.80
N SER A 190 -14.15 9.30 21.12
CA SER A 190 -15.45 9.17 21.82
C SER A 190 -16.15 7.84 21.55
N TYR A 191 -15.38 6.77 21.32
CA TYR A 191 -15.89 5.42 21.12
C TYR A 191 -15.68 4.55 22.36
N THR A 192 -16.55 3.55 22.55
CA THR A 192 -16.22 2.46 23.46
C THR A 192 -15.08 1.62 22.89
N LYS A 193 -14.24 1.05 23.75
CA LYS A 193 -13.14 0.16 23.33
C LYS A 193 -13.61 -0.95 22.37
N SER A 194 -14.74 -1.58 22.69
CA SER A 194 -15.29 -2.67 21.88
C SER A 194 -15.75 -2.21 20.49
N TYR A 195 -16.35 -1.01 20.41
CA TYR A 195 -16.74 -0.44 19.11
C TYR A 195 -15.51 -0.07 18.30
N PHE A 196 -14.56 0.65 18.89
CA PHE A 196 -13.32 1.04 18.22
C PHE A 196 -12.58 -0.19 17.63
N CYS A 197 -12.38 -1.24 18.43
CA CYS A 197 -11.70 -2.45 17.97
C CYS A 197 -12.39 -3.09 16.76
N ARG A 198 -13.72 -3.23 16.80
CA ARG A 198 -14.48 -3.83 15.71
C ARG A 198 -14.46 -2.95 14.46
N TYR A 199 -14.72 -1.65 14.64
CA TYR A 199 -14.77 -0.70 13.54
C TYR A 199 -13.40 -0.56 12.87
N PHE A 200 -12.33 -0.36 13.66
CA PHE A 200 -10.97 -0.27 13.14
C PHE A 200 -10.59 -1.53 12.33
N LYS A 201 -10.84 -2.72 12.92
CA LYS A 201 -10.54 -3.98 12.21
C LYS A 201 -11.40 -4.18 10.96
N SER A 202 -12.65 -3.72 10.94
CA SER A 202 -13.53 -3.86 9.77
C SER A 202 -13.05 -3.04 8.57
N ILE A 203 -12.35 -1.93 8.78
CA ILE A 203 -11.85 -1.07 7.70
C ILE A 203 -10.40 -1.36 7.31
N THR A 204 -9.56 -1.79 8.27
CA THR A 204 -8.12 -2.02 8.04
C THR A 204 -7.74 -3.49 7.85
N GLY A 205 -8.62 -4.41 8.22
CA GLY A 205 -8.34 -5.84 8.22
C GLY A 205 -7.49 -6.33 9.41
N VAL A 206 -6.81 -5.42 10.14
CA VAL A 206 -5.90 -5.74 11.24
C VAL A 206 -6.36 -5.16 12.57
N THR A 207 -5.85 -5.65 13.67
CA THR A 207 -6.12 -5.04 14.99
C THR A 207 -5.34 -3.73 15.14
N PHE A 208 -5.84 -2.83 16.00
CA PHE A 208 -5.13 -1.58 16.30
C PHE A 208 -3.71 -1.81 16.82
N GLY A 209 -3.50 -2.82 17.69
CA GLY A 209 -2.17 -3.13 18.21
C GLY A 209 -1.19 -3.59 17.12
N GLU A 210 -1.66 -4.39 16.17
CA GLU A 210 -0.87 -4.77 14.99
C GLU A 210 -0.55 -3.55 14.11
N TYR A 211 -1.55 -2.73 13.85
CA TYR A 211 -1.40 -1.50 13.07
C TYR A 211 -0.39 -0.55 13.71
N PHE A 212 -0.51 -0.31 15.01
CA PHE A 212 0.39 0.57 15.75
C PHE A 212 1.83 0.04 15.78
N THR A 213 2.00 -1.28 15.89
CA THR A 213 3.32 -1.91 15.76
C THR A 213 3.92 -1.69 14.38
N MET A 214 3.14 -1.92 13.32
CA MET A 214 3.58 -1.67 11.94
C MET A 214 3.92 -0.20 11.70
N PHE A 215 3.10 0.72 12.24
CA PHE A 215 3.35 2.16 12.17
C PHE A 215 4.72 2.54 12.77
N ARG A 216 5.03 2.01 13.97
CA ARG A 216 6.33 2.21 14.61
C ARG A 216 7.48 1.60 13.81
N LEU A 217 7.26 0.44 13.18
CA LEU A 217 8.27 -0.18 12.33
C LEU A 217 8.57 0.64 11.08
N GLU A 218 7.60 1.29 10.48
CA GLU A 218 7.83 2.20 9.35
C GLU A 218 8.64 3.43 9.76
N LYS A 219 8.38 3.98 10.96
CA LYS A 219 9.25 5.05 11.51
C LYS A 219 10.69 4.56 11.66
N ALA A 220 10.87 3.32 12.12
CA ALA A 220 12.21 2.73 12.25
C ALA A 220 12.88 2.55 10.89
N ILE A 221 12.18 2.10 9.88
CA ILE A 221 12.70 1.98 8.50
C ILE A 221 13.11 3.35 7.95
N GLY A 222 12.28 4.37 8.13
CA GLY A 222 12.62 5.75 7.79
C GLY A 222 13.93 6.19 8.45
N CYS A 223 14.12 5.88 9.74
CA CYS A 223 15.36 6.15 10.45
C CYS A 223 16.56 5.34 9.92
N ILE A 224 16.38 4.06 9.62
CA ILE A 224 17.43 3.19 9.06
C ILE A 224 17.91 3.74 7.71
N ASN A 225 17.00 4.16 6.85
CA ASN A 225 17.30 4.65 5.51
C ASN A 225 17.95 6.06 5.54
N SER A 226 17.44 6.97 6.38
CA SER A 226 17.96 8.34 6.49
C SER A 226 19.24 8.43 7.29
N SER A 227 19.49 7.52 8.23
CA SER A 227 20.65 7.52 9.12
C SER A 227 21.31 6.15 9.20
N PRO A 228 22.00 5.70 8.13
CA PRO A 228 22.52 4.31 8.03
C PRO A 228 23.54 3.94 9.11
N LYS A 229 24.19 4.91 9.76
CA LYS A 229 25.19 4.69 10.82
C LYS A 229 24.59 4.72 12.23
N GLU A 230 23.33 5.09 12.38
CA GLU A 230 22.71 5.18 13.71
C GLU A 230 22.59 3.83 14.41
N ASN A 231 22.76 3.81 15.72
CA ASN A 231 22.66 2.58 16.51
C ASN A 231 21.22 2.04 16.49
N ILE A 232 21.05 0.74 16.28
CA ILE A 232 19.75 0.06 16.28
C ILE A 232 18.98 0.26 17.59
N ILE A 233 19.69 0.36 18.73
CA ILE A 233 19.09 0.66 20.05
C ILE A 233 18.46 2.05 20.04
N SER A 234 19.15 3.02 19.50
CA SER A 234 18.65 4.41 19.36
C SER A 234 17.42 4.46 18.43
N ILE A 235 17.49 3.76 17.29
CA ILE A 235 16.37 3.68 16.35
C ILE A 235 15.13 3.08 17.01
N ALA A 236 15.28 1.98 17.76
CA ALA A 236 14.17 1.36 18.47
C ALA A 236 13.47 2.37 19.41
N GLY A 237 14.25 3.11 20.22
CA GLY A 237 13.70 4.14 21.11
C GLY A 237 13.04 5.29 20.36
N LYS A 238 13.68 5.83 19.33
CA LYS A 238 13.13 6.91 18.47
C LYS A 238 11.87 6.49 17.69
N SER A 239 11.65 5.18 17.54
CA SER A 239 10.47 4.63 16.88
C SER A 239 9.38 4.19 17.85
N GLY A 240 9.51 4.52 19.15
CA GLY A 240 8.50 4.30 20.17
C GLY A 240 8.47 2.88 20.77
N PHE A 241 9.49 2.04 20.51
CA PHE A 241 9.56 0.73 21.16
C PHE A 241 10.13 0.83 22.58
N ALA A 242 9.44 0.22 23.55
CA ALA A 242 9.84 0.24 24.95
C ALA A 242 11.21 -0.40 25.21
N ASN A 243 11.61 -1.37 24.39
CA ASN A 243 12.92 -2.02 24.48
C ASN A 243 13.32 -2.65 23.13
N VAL A 244 14.62 -2.92 22.98
CA VAL A 244 15.22 -3.47 21.76
C VAL A 244 14.73 -4.89 21.45
N ARG A 245 14.36 -5.67 22.46
CA ARG A 245 13.86 -7.03 22.27
C ARG A 245 12.53 -7.01 21.56
N SER A 246 11.55 -6.24 22.06
CA SER A 246 10.24 -6.09 21.42
C SER A 246 10.35 -5.52 20.00
N PHE A 247 11.30 -4.60 19.78
CA PHE A 247 11.60 -4.08 18.44
C PHE A 247 12.11 -5.17 17.50
N ASN A 248 13.13 -5.94 17.93
CA ASN A 248 13.69 -7.00 17.08
C ASN A 248 12.66 -8.10 16.78
N ASP A 249 11.86 -8.48 17.77
CA ASP A 249 10.83 -9.51 17.61
C ASP A 249 9.74 -9.03 16.62
N ALA A 250 9.29 -7.79 16.76
CA ALA A 250 8.35 -7.19 15.83
C ALA A 250 8.98 -7.07 14.43
N PHE A 251 10.19 -6.55 14.31
CA PHE A 251 10.87 -6.38 13.03
C PHE A 251 11.04 -7.73 12.31
N LYS A 252 11.49 -8.76 13.03
CA LYS A 252 11.63 -10.12 12.47
C LYS A 252 10.28 -10.72 12.08
N LYS A 253 9.22 -10.49 12.86
CA LYS A 253 7.87 -10.94 12.54
C LYS A 253 7.37 -10.34 11.22
N TYR A 254 7.59 -9.03 11.00
CA TYR A 254 7.01 -8.32 9.86
C TYR A 254 7.92 -8.27 8.62
N TYR A 255 9.26 -8.31 8.80
CA TYR A 255 10.22 -8.20 7.68
C TYR A 255 11.06 -9.47 7.47
N HIS A 256 10.84 -10.55 8.25
CA HIS A 256 11.55 -11.84 8.22
C HIS A 256 13.09 -11.75 8.32
N CYS A 257 13.60 -10.59 8.67
CA CYS A 257 15.01 -10.34 8.92
C CYS A 257 15.20 -9.45 10.14
N THR A 258 16.43 -9.36 10.63
CA THR A 258 16.76 -8.41 11.71
C THR A 258 16.92 -6.99 11.16
N PRO A 259 16.76 -5.94 12.00
CA PRO A 259 17.03 -4.56 11.57
C PRO A 259 18.43 -4.34 11.00
N ARG A 260 19.43 -5.11 11.47
CA ARG A 260 20.82 -5.05 10.97
C ARG A 260 20.94 -5.66 9.57
N GLU A 261 20.29 -6.77 9.33
CA GLU A 261 20.25 -7.42 8.00
C GLU A 261 19.52 -6.52 7.00
N TYR A 262 18.37 -5.98 7.38
CA TYR A 262 17.62 -5.02 6.57
C TYR A 262 18.49 -3.82 6.15
N ARG A 263 19.22 -3.23 7.12
CA ARG A 263 20.15 -2.12 6.83
C ARG A 263 21.20 -2.48 5.79
N LYS A 264 21.78 -3.68 5.87
CA LYS A 264 22.78 -4.15 4.90
C LYS A 264 22.17 -4.30 3.51
N LEU A 265 20.96 -4.85 3.42
CA LEU A 265 20.24 -4.98 2.15
C LEU A 265 19.93 -3.61 1.54
N ALA A 266 19.42 -2.67 2.33
CA ALA A 266 19.11 -1.32 1.88
C ALA A 266 20.33 -0.49 1.44
N GLN A 267 21.54 -0.82 1.90
CA GLN A 267 22.78 -0.15 1.47
C GLN A 267 23.34 -0.72 0.18
N ASN A 268 22.91 -1.89 -0.24
CA ASN A 268 23.38 -2.58 -1.45
C ASN A 268 22.42 -2.42 -2.64
N MET A 269 21.28 -1.77 -2.42
CA MET A 269 20.30 -1.38 -3.45
C MET A 269 20.55 0.06 -3.91
#